data_74f3ac1f3dd0518a137d22be9bcaa16b
#
_entry.id   74f3ac1f3dd0518a137d22be9bcaa16b
#
_cell.length_a   1.000
_cell.length_b   1.000
_cell.length_c   1.000
_cell.angle_alpha   90.00
_cell.angle_beta   90.00
_cell.angle_gamma   90.00
#
_symmetry.space_group_name_H-M   'P 1'
#
loop_
_entity.id
_entity.type
_entity.pdbx_description
1 polymer ?
#
loop_
_entity_poly.entity_id
_entity_poly.type
_entity_poly.pdbx_seq_one_letter_code
_entity_poly.pdbx_strand_id
1 'polypeptide(L)'
;MTNVLNIDVPLDEANEYFGLRLNTTVWDNANDEMRKQALSQAGMLISSAFVFSQDAYEIDSATGSVIWNKRIVSSVCEEALWLLTRDPSDIPDALFNGVSSASAGTVSATFDKSFVLPWICPVARTIVGSLGTFIAGDDDSYVHSTPMSL
;
A
#
# COMPACT_ATOMS: atom_id res chain seq x y z
N MET A 1 0.33 -20.09 -0.39
CA MET A 1 0.39 -19.60 -0.53
C MET A 1 0.13 -18.55 -0.38
N THR A 2 0.15 -17.99 -0.25
CA THR A 2 -0.10 -17.14 -0.07
C THR A 2 -0.18 -16.25 -0.53
N ASN A 3 -0.46 -15.81 -0.64
CA ASN A 3 -0.61 -15.03 -1.28
C ASN A 3 -0.77 -13.74 -0.98
N VAL A 4 -0.09 -12.90 -1.46
CA VAL A 4 -0.29 -11.50 -1.44
C VAL A 4 -1.34 -11.16 -2.43
N LEU A 5 -2.42 -10.56 -1.94
CA LEU A 5 -3.49 -10.16 -2.82
C LEU A 5 -3.13 -8.80 -3.42
N ASN A 6 -3.21 -8.71 -4.72
CA ASN A 6 -2.98 -7.44 -5.37
C ASN A 6 -4.12 -6.48 -5.10
N ILE A 7 -3.77 -5.24 -4.83
CA ILE A 7 -4.77 -4.19 -4.65
C ILE A 7 -4.71 -3.32 -5.90
N ASP A 8 -5.70 -3.55 -6.76
CA ASP A 8 -5.72 -2.91 -8.06
C ASP A 8 -6.79 -1.83 -8.05
N VAL A 9 -6.38 -0.58 -8.04
CA VAL A 9 -7.32 0.55 -8.01
C VAL A 9 -7.38 1.15 -9.40
N PRO A 10 -8.55 1.12 -10.05
CA PRO A 10 -8.69 1.70 -11.39
C PRO A 10 -8.49 3.20 -11.36
N LEU A 11 -8.01 3.73 -12.47
CA LEU A 11 -7.71 5.16 -12.55
C LEU A 11 -8.93 6.02 -12.29
N ASP A 12 -10.08 5.65 -12.84
CA ASP A 12 -11.29 6.44 -12.66
C ASP A 12 -11.74 6.46 -11.21
N GLU A 13 -11.56 5.36 -10.50
CA GLU A 13 -11.89 5.32 -9.09
C GLU A 13 -10.97 6.22 -8.28
N ALA A 14 -9.68 6.21 -8.61
CA ALA A 14 -8.72 7.08 -7.96
C ALA A 14 -9.02 8.56 -8.28
N ASN A 15 -9.37 8.86 -9.51
CA ASN A 15 -9.72 10.23 -9.88
C ASN A 15 -10.94 10.71 -9.10
N GLU A 16 -11.90 9.83 -8.86
CA GLU A 16 -13.06 10.17 -8.05
C GLU A 16 -12.65 10.46 -6.62
N TYR A 17 -11.77 9.64 -6.06
CA TYR A 17 -11.26 9.85 -4.71
C TYR A 17 -10.60 11.23 -4.60
N PHE A 18 -9.70 11.54 -5.53
CA PHE A 18 -8.97 12.79 -5.47
C PHE A 18 -9.85 14.00 -5.80
N GLY A 19 -10.96 13.78 -6.50
CA GLY A 19 -11.90 14.85 -6.76
C GLY A 19 -12.59 15.34 -5.50
N LEU A 20 -12.58 14.54 -4.44
CA LEU A 20 -13.23 14.90 -3.19
C LEU A 20 -12.22 15.22 -2.09
N ARG A 21 -10.96 15.25 -2.42
CA ARG A 21 -9.90 15.45 -1.43
C ARG A 21 -9.28 16.83 -1.61
N LEU A 22 -8.90 17.43 -0.49
CA LEU A 22 -8.19 18.70 -0.54
C LEU A 22 -6.74 18.50 -0.95
N ASN A 23 -6.19 19.50 -1.61
CA ASN A 23 -4.76 19.57 -1.92
C ASN A 23 -4.29 18.39 -2.76
N THR A 24 -4.76 18.37 -4.00
CA THR A 24 -4.41 17.30 -4.92
C THR A 24 -3.54 17.77 -6.08
N THR A 25 -2.80 18.85 -5.88
CA THR A 25 -2.04 19.46 -6.96
C THR A 25 -1.07 18.47 -7.62
N VAL A 26 -0.38 17.66 -6.81
CA VAL A 26 0.59 16.72 -7.36
C VAL A 26 -0.12 15.68 -8.24
N TRP A 27 -1.27 15.20 -7.79
CA TRP A 27 -2.05 14.27 -8.60
C TRP A 27 -2.54 14.92 -9.87
N ASP A 28 -3.08 16.13 -9.74
CA ASP A 28 -3.65 16.84 -10.88
C ASP A 28 -2.62 17.14 -11.95
N ASN A 29 -1.38 17.39 -11.55
CA ASN A 29 -0.32 17.69 -12.49
C ASN A 29 0.31 16.47 -13.13
N ALA A 30 0.04 15.29 -12.63
CA ALA A 30 0.56 14.06 -13.22
C ALA A 30 -0.30 13.66 -14.40
N ASN A 31 0.32 13.10 -15.42
CA ASN A 31 -0.47 12.57 -16.54
C ASN A 31 -1.02 11.19 -16.20
N ASP A 32 -1.89 10.67 -17.04
CA ASP A 32 -2.56 9.40 -16.76
C ASP A 32 -1.58 8.25 -16.63
N GLU A 33 -0.53 8.26 -17.43
CA GLU A 33 0.47 7.21 -17.35
C GLU A 33 1.14 7.20 -15.97
N MET A 34 1.54 8.36 -15.49
CA MET A 34 2.18 8.47 -14.19
C MET A 34 1.22 8.10 -13.06
N ARG A 35 -0.04 8.51 -13.20
CA ARG A 35 -1.05 8.15 -12.21
C ARG A 35 -1.23 6.64 -12.12
N LYS A 36 -1.30 5.97 -13.27
CA LYS A 36 -1.46 4.53 -13.30
C LYS A 36 -0.24 3.82 -12.71
N GLN A 37 0.94 4.31 -13.03
CA GLN A 37 2.16 3.74 -12.46
C GLN A 37 2.19 3.88 -10.96
N ALA A 38 1.82 5.06 -10.47
CA ALA A 38 1.81 5.30 -9.02
C ALA A 38 0.79 4.40 -8.33
N LEU A 39 -0.39 4.22 -8.93
CA LEU A 39 -1.40 3.35 -8.34
C LEU A 39 -0.94 1.90 -8.31
N SER A 40 -0.30 1.45 -9.38
CA SER A 40 0.20 0.09 -9.44
C SER A 40 1.26 -0.17 -8.37
N GLN A 41 2.20 0.75 -8.24
CA GLN A 41 3.26 0.62 -7.25
C GLN A 41 2.71 0.75 -5.84
N ALA A 42 1.76 1.66 -5.65
CA ALA A 42 1.15 1.84 -4.34
C ALA A 42 0.39 0.59 -3.91
N GLY A 43 -0.36 0.00 -4.83
CA GLY A 43 -1.08 -1.23 -4.51
C GLY A 43 -0.14 -2.35 -4.11
N MET A 44 0.99 -2.45 -4.81
CA MET A 44 1.99 -3.46 -4.50
C MET A 44 2.61 -3.23 -3.11
N LEU A 45 2.96 -1.98 -2.80
CA LEU A 45 3.55 -1.68 -1.50
C LEU A 45 2.58 -1.91 -0.37
N ILE A 46 1.35 -1.44 -0.51
CA ILE A 46 0.36 -1.60 0.56
C ILE A 46 0.03 -3.07 0.75
N SER A 47 -0.14 -3.83 -0.34
CA SER A 47 -0.48 -5.23 -0.19
C SER A 47 0.64 -6.04 0.47
N SER A 48 1.87 -5.58 0.34
CA SER A 48 3.01 -6.29 0.93
C SER A 48 3.30 -5.84 2.35
N ALA A 49 2.86 -4.66 2.71
CA ALA A 49 3.19 -4.09 4.02
C ALA A 49 2.23 -4.51 5.12
N PHE A 50 1.11 -5.11 4.77
CA PHE A 50 0.07 -5.45 5.75
C PHE A 50 -0.41 -6.88 5.58
N VAL A 51 -0.82 -7.48 6.70
CA VAL A 51 -1.65 -8.68 6.69
C VAL A 51 -3.07 -8.20 6.94
N PHE A 52 -3.97 -8.44 5.99
CA PHE A 52 -5.31 -7.86 6.05
C PHE A 52 -6.28 -8.79 6.76
N SER A 53 -7.20 -8.19 7.52
CA SER A 53 -8.27 -8.92 8.15
C SER A 53 -9.35 -9.24 7.12
N GLN A 54 -10.28 -10.09 7.50
CA GLN A 54 -11.37 -10.45 6.61
C GLN A 54 -12.27 -9.27 6.28
N ASP A 55 -12.29 -8.26 7.14
CA ASP A 55 -13.12 -7.09 6.90
C ASP A 55 -12.52 -6.16 5.84
N ALA A 56 -11.28 -6.39 5.45
CA ALA A 56 -10.61 -5.53 4.48
C ALA A 56 -11.09 -5.76 3.07
N TYR A 57 -11.68 -6.91 2.79
CA TYR A 57 -12.11 -7.25 1.44
C TYR A 57 -13.17 -8.34 1.49
N GLU A 58 -13.81 -8.54 0.35
CA GLU A 58 -14.72 -9.66 0.18
C GLU A 58 -14.49 -10.26 -1.19
N ILE A 59 -14.89 -11.51 -1.35
CA ILE A 59 -14.76 -12.20 -2.62
C ILE A 59 -16.11 -12.23 -3.29
N ASP A 60 -16.18 -11.73 -4.53
CA ASP A 60 -17.40 -11.78 -5.30
C ASP A 60 -17.63 -13.24 -5.70
N SER A 61 -18.71 -13.84 -5.20
CA SER A 61 -18.97 -15.24 -5.43
C SER A 61 -19.23 -15.58 -6.89
N ALA A 62 -19.68 -14.59 -7.68
CA ALA A 62 -19.99 -14.83 -9.08
C ALA A 62 -18.74 -14.85 -9.95
N THR A 63 -17.75 -14.02 -9.62
CA THR A 63 -16.58 -13.87 -10.49
C THR A 63 -15.30 -14.29 -9.82
N GLY A 64 -15.28 -14.46 -8.51
CA GLY A 64 -14.04 -14.73 -7.78
C GLY A 64 -13.19 -13.51 -7.56
N SER A 65 -13.65 -12.34 -7.97
CA SER A 65 -12.88 -11.11 -7.83
C SER A 65 -12.85 -10.64 -6.39
N VAL A 66 -11.76 -9.98 -6.04
CA VAL A 66 -11.62 -9.38 -4.72
C VAL A 66 -12.18 -7.97 -4.77
N ILE A 67 -13.06 -7.66 -3.84
CA ILE A 67 -13.62 -6.32 -3.71
C ILE A 67 -13.08 -5.73 -2.43
N TRP A 68 -12.23 -4.72 -2.55
CA TRP A 68 -11.56 -4.14 -1.39
C TRP A 68 -12.46 -3.14 -0.68
N ASN A 69 -12.36 -3.13 0.64
CA ASN A 69 -13.00 -2.11 1.45
C ASN A 69 -12.54 -0.73 0.98
N LYS A 70 -13.44 0.24 1.00
CA LYS A 70 -13.11 1.58 0.52
C LYS A 70 -11.94 2.20 1.27
N ARG A 71 -11.77 1.86 2.53
CA ARG A 71 -10.61 2.37 3.29
C ARG A 71 -9.31 1.86 2.69
N ILE A 72 -9.30 0.61 2.22
CA ILE A 72 -8.10 0.07 1.58
C ILE A 72 -7.85 0.80 0.27
N VAL A 73 -8.90 1.03 -0.52
CA VAL A 73 -8.77 1.78 -1.76
C VAL A 73 -8.21 3.17 -1.48
N SER A 74 -8.74 3.84 -0.46
CA SER A 74 -8.25 5.17 -0.09
C SER A 74 -6.79 5.14 0.34
N SER A 75 -6.39 4.09 1.05
CA SER A 75 -4.99 3.98 1.48
C SER A 75 -4.06 3.85 0.29
N VAL A 76 -4.47 3.11 -0.74
CA VAL A 76 -3.66 2.98 -1.95
C VAL A 76 -3.58 4.31 -2.67
N CYS A 77 -4.68 5.05 -2.73
CA CYS A 77 -4.66 6.37 -3.35
C CYS A 77 -3.71 7.32 -2.62
N GLU A 78 -3.72 7.32 -1.29
CA GLU A 78 -2.83 8.16 -0.53
C GLU A 78 -1.38 7.74 -0.72
N GLU A 79 -1.14 6.45 -0.80
CA GLU A 79 0.21 5.97 -1.06
C GLU A 79 0.67 6.40 -2.45
N ALA A 80 -0.21 6.34 -3.44
CA ALA A 80 0.13 6.76 -4.79
C ALA A 80 0.50 8.25 -4.81
N LEU A 81 -0.27 9.08 -4.12
CA LEU A 81 0.04 10.50 -4.02
C LEU A 81 1.39 10.71 -3.34
N TRP A 82 1.63 9.97 -2.27
CA TRP A 82 2.90 10.04 -1.53
C TRP A 82 4.07 9.72 -2.46
N LEU A 83 3.93 8.68 -3.30
CA LEU A 83 4.99 8.33 -4.23
C LEU A 83 5.20 9.41 -5.29
N LEU A 84 4.11 10.03 -5.74
CA LEU A 84 4.22 11.09 -6.75
C LEU A 84 4.88 12.34 -6.21
N THR A 85 4.91 12.52 -4.90
CA THR A 85 5.59 13.68 -4.32
C THR A 85 7.10 13.48 -4.27
N ARG A 86 7.58 12.27 -4.56
CA ARG A 86 9.00 11.98 -4.54
C ARG A 86 9.59 12.16 -5.92
N ASP A 87 10.87 12.47 -5.97
CA ASP A 87 11.59 12.44 -7.22
C ASP A 87 11.69 10.97 -7.65
N PRO A 88 11.23 10.61 -8.84
CA PRO A 88 11.30 9.21 -9.26
C PRO A 88 12.69 8.61 -9.17
N SER A 89 13.72 9.43 -9.34
CA SER A 89 15.08 8.91 -9.27
C SER A 89 15.49 8.55 -7.84
N ASP A 90 14.74 9.01 -6.85
CA ASP A 90 15.03 8.67 -5.46
C ASP A 90 14.39 7.36 -5.03
N ILE A 91 13.48 6.83 -5.81
CA ILE A 91 12.78 5.59 -5.45
C ILE A 91 13.63 4.41 -5.89
N PRO A 92 14.11 3.61 -4.95
CA PRO A 92 15.02 2.51 -5.33
C PRO A 92 14.30 1.41 -6.09
N ASP A 93 14.90 0.96 -7.17
CA ASP A 93 14.35 -0.19 -7.89
C ASP A 93 14.29 -1.41 -6.98
N ALA A 94 15.26 -1.56 -6.10
CA ALA A 94 15.28 -2.70 -5.19
C ALA A 94 14.06 -2.76 -4.29
N LEU A 95 13.42 -1.62 -4.04
CA LEU A 95 12.21 -1.59 -3.25
C LEU A 95 11.13 -2.47 -3.89
N PHE A 96 10.94 -2.32 -5.19
CA PHE A 96 9.90 -3.07 -5.88
C PHE A 96 10.35 -4.49 -6.19
N ASN A 97 11.64 -4.69 -6.38
CA ASN A 97 12.16 -6.04 -6.51
C ASN A 97 11.93 -6.84 -5.25
N GLY A 98 12.16 -6.25 -4.11
CA GLY A 98 11.92 -6.91 -2.83
C GLY A 98 10.46 -7.23 -2.63
N VAL A 99 9.58 -6.29 -2.98
CA VAL A 99 8.15 -6.50 -2.87
C VAL A 99 7.71 -7.62 -3.82
N SER A 100 8.25 -7.63 -5.03
CA SER A 100 7.93 -8.70 -5.97
C SER A 100 8.36 -10.05 -5.45
N SER A 101 9.52 -10.11 -4.84
CA SER A 101 9.99 -11.37 -4.25
C SER A 101 9.05 -11.83 -3.16
N ALA A 102 8.60 -10.92 -2.32
CA ALA A 102 7.66 -11.27 -1.26
C ALA A 102 6.37 -11.84 -1.85
N SER A 103 5.88 -11.22 -2.91
CA SER A 103 4.64 -11.70 -3.47
C SER A 103 4.81 -13.01 -4.23
N ALA A 104 6.03 -13.38 -4.55
CA ALA A 104 6.26 -14.66 -5.19
C ALA A 104 6.25 -15.80 -4.19
N GLY A 105 6.18 -15.51 -2.96
CA GLY A 105 5.88 -16.54 -2.04
C GLY A 105 6.99 -17.06 -1.26
N THR A 106 8.17 -16.85 -1.52
CA THR A 106 9.08 -17.42 -0.72
C THR A 106 9.55 -16.50 0.19
N VAL A 107 9.01 -15.74 0.45
CA VAL A 107 9.44 -14.84 0.73
C VAL A 107 9.53 -13.89 1.69
N SER A 108 8.87 -13.97 2.64
CA SER A 108 9.02 -13.09 3.74
C SER A 108 10.44 -13.06 4.25
N ALA A 109 11.15 -14.08 3.98
CA ALA A 109 12.55 -14.12 4.38
C ALA A 109 13.37 -13.06 3.69
N THR A 110 13.01 -12.71 2.47
CA THR A 110 13.79 -11.74 1.74
C THR A 110 13.18 -10.35 1.77
N PHE A 111 12.02 -10.21 2.37
CA PHE A 111 11.35 -8.91 2.43
C PHE A 111 11.99 -8.09 3.54
N ASP A 112 12.67 -7.03 3.19
CA ASP A 112 13.36 -6.20 4.16
C ASP A 112 12.42 -5.11 4.65
N LYS A 113 11.86 -5.32 5.82
CA LYS A 113 10.89 -4.41 6.38
C LYS A 113 11.44 -3.02 6.59
N SER A 114 12.68 -2.93 7.05
CA SER A 114 13.26 -1.63 7.32
C SER A 114 13.51 -0.84 6.04
N PHE A 115 13.70 -1.54 4.94
CA PHE A 115 13.89 -0.90 3.65
C PHE A 115 12.57 -0.34 3.11
N VAL A 116 11.48 -1.06 3.34
CA VAL A 116 10.18 -0.68 2.84
C VAL A 116 9.51 0.39 3.70
N LEU A 117 9.73 0.33 5.01
CA LEU A 117 9.03 1.19 5.95
C LEU A 117 9.03 2.67 5.58
N PRO A 118 10.16 3.27 5.18
CA PRO A 118 10.15 4.69 4.86
C PRO A 118 9.31 5.04 3.64
N TRP A 119 8.90 4.02 2.87
CA TRP A 119 8.15 4.24 1.62
C TRP A 119 6.67 4.00 1.79
N ILE A 120 6.21 3.76 3.02
CA ILE A 120 4.78 3.63 3.29
C ILE A 120 4.28 4.93 3.89
N CYS A 121 3.33 5.51 3.22
CA CYS A 121 2.74 6.79 3.61
C CYS A 121 2.09 6.68 4.98
N PRO A 122 2.43 7.55 5.92
CA PRO A 122 1.80 7.49 7.25
C PRO A 122 0.28 7.65 7.20
N VAL A 123 -0.23 8.48 6.30
CA VAL A 123 -1.67 8.64 6.16
C VAL A 123 -2.29 7.34 5.68
N ALA A 124 -1.66 6.70 4.69
CA ALA A 124 -2.17 5.42 4.19
C ALA A 124 -2.22 4.39 5.29
N ARG A 125 -1.17 4.32 6.10
CA ARG A 125 -1.12 3.38 7.21
C ARG A 125 -2.24 3.64 8.20
N THR A 126 -2.48 4.90 8.51
CA THR A 126 -3.55 5.27 9.42
C THR A 126 -4.91 4.89 8.87
N ILE A 127 -5.10 5.06 7.57
CA ILE A 127 -6.38 4.74 6.95
C ILE A 127 -6.63 3.23 6.98
N VAL A 128 -5.61 2.42 6.75
CA VAL A 128 -5.77 0.98 6.86
C VAL A 128 -6.25 0.62 8.27
N GLY A 129 -5.62 1.21 9.26
CA GLY A 129 -6.07 1.07 10.65
C GLY A 129 -6.24 -0.37 11.05
N SER A 130 -7.41 -0.68 11.58
CA SER A 130 -7.69 -2.02 12.09
C SER A 130 -7.98 -3.04 11.00
N LEU A 131 -8.06 -2.61 9.75
CA LEU A 131 -8.31 -3.56 8.66
C LEU A 131 -7.07 -4.35 8.28
N GLY A 132 -5.91 -3.99 8.80
CA GLY A 132 -4.69 -4.73 8.52
C GLY A 132 -3.68 -4.56 9.62
N THR A 133 -2.77 -5.52 9.71
CA THR A 133 -1.66 -5.46 10.65
C THR A 133 -0.41 -5.12 9.87
N PHE A 134 0.25 -4.04 10.27
CA PHE A 134 1.44 -3.57 9.57
C PHE A 134 2.62 -4.50 9.89
N ILE A 135 3.20 -5.09 8.89
CA ILE A 135 4.31 -6.02 9.08
C ILE A 135 5.61 -5.48 8.52
N ALA A 136 5.54 -4.48 7.67
CA ALA A 136 6.74 -4.01 6.99
C ALA A 136 7.66 -3.29 7.95
N GLY A 137 7.19 -2.87 9.06
CA GLY A 137 8.03 -2.28 9.95
C GLY A 137 7.93 -2.67 11.30
N ASP A 138 7.63 -3.47 11.64
CA ASP A 138 7.50 -3.68 12.75
C ASP A 138 8.09 -3.82 13.63
N ASP A 139 8.14 -3.68 13.99
CA ASP A 139 8.76 -3.67 14.77
C ASP A 139 8.29 -3.69 15.95
N ASP A 140 7.74 -4.39 15.99
CA ASP A 140 7.23 -4.69 17.03
C ASP A 140 8.07 -4.64 18.02
N SER A 141 9.01 -4.93 17.71
CA SER A 141 9.83 -4.90 18.69
C SER A 141 9.75 -3.64 19.33
N TYR A 142 9.55 -2.70 18.59
CA TYR A 142 9.55 -1.61 19.20
C TYR A 142 8.40 -1.30 19.91
N VAL A 143 7.44 -1.90 19.55
CA VAL A 143 6.36 -1.73 20.17
C VAL A 143 6.48 -2.04 21.53
N HIS A 144 7.14 -2.99 21.74
CA HIS A 144 7.03 -3.34 22.93
C HIS A 144 7.95 -2.78 23.68
N SER A 145 8.70 -2.41 23.17
CA SER A 145 9.55 -1.92 23.94
C SER A 145 8.97 -0.80 24.66
N THR A 146 8.27 -0.68 24.49
CA THR A 146 7.86 0.20 25.06
C THR A 146 7.14 0.24 25.96
N PRO A 147 6.97 -0.11 25.93
CA PRO A 147 6.60 0.04 26.63
C PRO A 147 6.34 0.28 27.44
N MET A 148 6.12 -0.03 27.33
CA MET A 148 5.89 0.09 27.87
C MET A 148 5.92 0.11 28.72
N SER A 149 6.07 -0.30 28.72
CA SER A 149 6.13 -0.38 29.57
C SER A 149 6.05 0.19 30.36
N LEU A 150 5.83 0.23 30.42
CA LEU A 150 5.75 0.59 31.15
C LEU A 150 5.51 0.89 31.69
#